data_7fce60b88b4542882a549924c8d2ce84
#
_entry.id   7fce60b88b4542882a549924c8d2ce84
#
_cell.length_a   1.000
_cell.length_b   1.000
_cell.length_c   1.000
_cell.angle_alpha   90.00
_cell.angle_beta   90.00
_cell.angle_gamma   90.00
#
_symmetry.space_group_name_H-M   'P 1'
#
loop_
_entity.id
_entity.type
_entity.pdbx_description
1 polymer ?
#
loop_
_entity_poly.entity_id
_entity_poly.type
_entity_poly.pdbx_seq_one_letter_code
_entity_poly.pdbx_strand_id
1 'polypeptide(L)'
;MIKGVLCAILVILCLSPLLAQEKIDLFGYYEAQYMGAKVKSNTYQLFTNKLRLDLKGQIADNITLAANINVLTYHGKTNWDVLEFLSDDIVSSIPEELRSLYVIPFENDIVLDNAYVRFRFKPFDLTVGKQQVSLGTGYVWNPTDVFNIKDPLDPTYEQPGHNALRGDVPLGSFHTATVLYSPEDNWRYSTKLLQFKGRMAHFDYYLIGVVRDWVFTDFTRFDAESMSFEATRERRQMLGASTAGELLGLGVWAEYAYNWMELSDDFYELVAGADYTFDFQTFVMVEYYRNTLGKSDYREYDLNDWMRYYAAEQKAISRDQLYAFAQHPVTDLLNLGLINITSFSDGSFAFVPTLFYSLSDNVEIYGYLNINFGKEGKAYSKSQGNGALIRVRVYF
;
A
#
# COMPACT_ATOMS: atom_id res chain seq x y z
N MET A 1 -15.54 20.45 8.31
CA MET A 1 -14.27 21.14 8.06
C MET A 1 -13.84 22.05 9.20
N ILE A 2 -14.56 23.12 9.56
CA ILE A 2 -14.17 24.11 10.60
C ILE A 2 -13.91 23.47 11.98
N LYS A 3 -14.70 22.48 12.41
CA LYS A 3 -14.51 21.79 13.70
C LYS A 3 -13.21 20.97 13.77
N GLY A 4 -12.79 20.36 12.67
CA GLY A 4 -11.52 19.59 12.60
C GLY A 4 -10.30 20.52 12.67
N VAL A 5 -10.33 21.64 11.96
CA VAL A 5 -9.27 22.66 12.00
C VAL A 5 -9.16 23.29 13.40
N LEU A 6 -10.30 23.56 14.06
CA LEU A 6 -10.29 24.09 15.44
C LEU A 6 -9.70 23.07 16.44
N CYS A 7 -10.03 21.78 16.30
CA CYS A 7 -9.43 20.73 17.11
C CYS A 7 -7.92 20.59 16.88
N ALA A 8 -7.46 20.65 15.63
CA ALA A 8 -6.03 20.62 15.32
C ALA A 8 -5.29 21.83 15.92
N ILE A 9 -5.84 23.05 15.80
CA ILE A 9 -5.29 24.25 16.40
C ILE A 9 -5.27 24.18 17.94
N LEU A 10 -6.33 23.64 18.56
CA LEU A 10 -6.40 23.45 20.00
C LEU A 10 -5.35 22.43 20.50
N VAL A 11 -5.13 21.36 19.76
CA VAL A 11 -4.10 20.36 20.07
C VAL A 11 -2.70 20.99 19.97
N ILE A 12 -2.42 21.78 18.94
CA ILE A 12 -1.14 22.51 18.77
C ILE A 12 -0.93 23.51 19.90
N LEU A 13 -1.95 24.25 20.30
CA LEU A 13 -1.90 25.21 21.42
C LEU A 13 -1.70 24.51 22.77
N CYS A 14 -2.30 23.35 22.99
CA CYS A 14 -2.09 22.54 24.21
C CYS A 14 -0.69 21.91 24.26
N LEU A 15 -0.05 21.68 23.10
CA LEU A 15 1.30 21.12 23.00
C LEU A 15 2.39 22.20 23.11
N SER A 16 2.06 23.49 22.95
CA SER A 16 3.05 24.58 22.97
C SER A 16 3.98 24.59 24.22
N PRO A 17 3.52 24.33 25.47
CA PRO A 17 4.43 24.24 26.63
C PRO A 17 5.31 22.98 26.60
N LEU A 18 4.90 21.91 25.95
CA LEU A 18 5.70 20.69 25.79
C LEU A 18 6.75 20.83 24.68
N LEU A 19 6.42 21.53 23.60
CA LEU A 19 7.36 21.91 22.53
C LEU A 19 8.47 22.83 23.08
N ALA A 20 8.15 23.73 24.02
CA ALA A 20 9.13 24.61 24.63
C ALA A 20 10.15 23.89 25.56
N GLN A 21 9.94 22.60 25.87
CA GLN A 21 10.84 21.79 26.70
C GLN A 21 11.75 20.85 25.88
N GLU A 22 11.83 21.01 24.54
CA GLU A 22 12.59 20.16 23.61
C GLU A 22 12.25 18.65 23.72
N LYS A 23 11.05 18.31 24.18
CA LYS A 23 10.61 16.93 24.36
C LYS A 23 9.75 16.41 23.20
N ILE A 24 9.31 17.31 22.32
CA ILE A 24 8.42 16.98 21.20
C ILE A 24 8.98 17.60 19.92
N ASP A 25 9.23 16.76 18.94
CA ASP A 25 9.59 17.15 17.59
C ASP A 25 8.31 17.30 16.75
N LEU A 26 8.22 18.39 16.02
CA LEU A 26 7.20 18.64 15.00
C LEU A 26 7.89 18.78 13.65
N PHE A 27 7.55 17.95 12.70
CA PHE A 27 8.12 17.94 11.36
C PHE A 27 7.05 17.48 10.35
N GLY A 28 7.38 17.50 9.09
CA GLY A 28 6.41 17.06 8.08
C GLY A 28 6.81 17.45 6.69
N TYR A 29 5.84 17.46 5.80
CA TYR A 29 6.05 17.91 4.43
C TYR A 29 4.75 18.45 3.82
N TYR A 30 4.94 19.31 2.84
CA TYR A 30 3.90 19.66 1.88
C TYR A 30 4.21 18.98 0.54
N GLU A 31 3.17 18.42 -0.07
CA GLU A 31 3.27 17.74 -1.35
C GLU A 31 2.21 18.27 -2.30
N ALA A 32 2.63 18.67 -3.49
CA ALA A 32 1.77 19.00 -4.61
C ALA A 32 1.95 17.93 -5.69
N GLN A 33 0.87 17.30 -6.12
CA GLN A 33 0.86 16.24 -7.11
C GLN A 33 -0.12 16.54 -8.24
N TYR A 34 0.33 16.29 -9.45
CA TYR A 34 -0.52 16.19 -10.63
C TYR A 34 -0.53 14.76 -11.13
N MET A 35 -1.72 14.23 -11.38
CA MET A 35 -1.93 12.95 -12.04
C MET A 35 -2.82 13.15 -13.26
N GLY A 36 -2.37 12.68 -14.42
CA GLY A 36 -3.13 12.73 -15.66
C GLY A 36 -3.20 11.35 -16.29
N ALA A 37 -4.37 11.00 -16.84
CA ALA A 37 -4.55 9.77 -17.61
C ALA A 37 -5.43 10.06 -18.84
N LYS A 38 -5.07 9.43 -19.95
CA LYS A 38 -5.90 9.42 -21.16
C LYS A 38 -6.48 8.03 -21.33
N VAL A 39 -7.80 7.93 -21.21
CA VAL A 39 -8.56 6.69 -21.26
C VAL A 39 -9.59 6.82 -22.39
N LYS A 40 -9.49 5.97 -23.41
CA LYS A 40 -10.33 6.05 -24.62
C LYS A 40 -10.33 7.49 -25.20
N SER A 41 -11.47 8.18 -25.20
CA SER A 41 -11.60 9.58 -25.65
C SER A 41 -11.47 10.61 -24.53
N ASN A 42 -11.49 10.17 -23.25
CA ASN A 42 -11.54 11.04 -22.08
C ASN A 42 -10.15 11.32 -21.52
N THR A 43 -10.01 12.50 -20.93
CA THR A 43 -8.81 12.91 -20.20
C THR A 43 -9.17 13.13 -18.73
N TYR A 44 -8.46 12.44 -17.86
CA TYR A 44 -8.56 12.57 -16.41
C TYR A 44 -7.38 13.40 -15.93
N GLN A 45 -7.65 14.44 -15.15
CA GLN A 45 -6.63 15.32 -14.58
C GLN A 45 -7.01 15.59 -13.14
N LEU A 46 -6.15 15.18 -12.22
CA LEU A 46 -6.34 15.34 -10.78
C LEU A 46 -5.12 16.04 -10.19
N PHE A 47 -5.37 17.14 -9.48
CA PHE A 47 -4.38 17.83 -8.66
C PHE A 47 -4.65 17.51 -7.20
N THR A 48 -3.65 17.01 -6.49
CA THR A 48 -3.72 16.69 -5.08
C THR A 48 -2.72 17.55 -4.33
N ASN A 49 -3.17 18.17 -3.23
CA ASN A 49 -2.25 18.74 -2.26
C ASN A 49 -2.37 17.95 -0.96
N LYS A 50 -1.23 17.59 -0.39
CA LYS A 50 -1.13 16.89 0.89
C LYS A 50 -0.23 17.69 1.83
N LEU A 51 -0.76 18.07 2.97
CA LEU A 51 0.04 18.56 4.09
C LEU A 51 0.08 17.47 5.15
N ARG A 52 1.28 16.96 5.43
CA ARG A 52 1.51 16.03 6.52
C ARG A 52 2.19 16.72 7.68
N LEU A 53 1.65 16.53 8.87
CA LEU A 53 2.22 16.99 10.13
C LEU A 53 2.49 15.79 11.02
N ASP A 54 3.75 15.56 11.34
CA ASP A 54 4.23 14.50 12.22
C ASP A 54 4.64 15.08 13.56
N LEU A 55 4.19 14.44 14.63
CA LEU A 55 4.53 14.76 16.00
C LEU A 55 5.14 13.53 16.64
N LYS A 56 6.32 13.67 17.24
CA LYS A 56 6.99 12.59 17.99
C LYS A 56 7.60 13.18 19.25
N GLY A 57 7.37 12.53 20.39
CA GLY A 57 7.90 12.99 21.67
C GLY A 57 8.22 11.86 22.62
N GLN A 58 9.27 12.05 23.41
CA GLN A 58 9.62 11.20 24.52
C GLN A 58 9.12 11.87 25.81
N ILE A 59 7.96 11.42 26.31
CA ILE A 59 7.28 12.02 27.47
C ILE A 59 7.98 11.59 28.77
N ALA A 60 8.52 10.37 28.80
CA ALA A 60 9.33 9.82 29.89
C ALA A 60 10.39 8.89 29.30
N ASP A 61 11.37 8.45 30.10
CA ASP A 61 12.48 7.60 29.66
C ASP A 61 12.03 6.33 28.92
N ASN A 62 10.85 5.82 29.29
CA ASN A 62 10.28 4.60 28.75
C ASN A 62 8.95 4.82 28.00
N ILE A 63 8.52 6.08 27.76
CA ILE A 63 7.23 6.39 27.11
C ILE A 63 7.48 7.31 25.92
N THR A 64 7.11 6.84 24.73
CA THR A 64 7.13 7.61 23.48
C THR A 64 5.71 7.80 22.97
N LEU A 65 5.37 9.02 22.57
CA LEU A 65 4.15 9.38 21.85
C LEU A 65 4.51 9.67 20.40
N ALA A 66 3.68 9.23 19.45
CA ALA A 66 3.75 9.67 18.07
C ALA A 66 2.34 9.82 17.49
N ALA A 67 2.18 10.84 16.66
CA ALA A 67 0.94 11.08 15.91
C ALA A 67 1.27 11.72 14.56
N ASN A 68 0.46 11.47 13.54
CA ASN A 68 0.51 12.26 12.31
C ASN A 68 -0.89 12.50 11.74
N ILE A 69 -1.03 13.65 11.08
CA ILE A 69 -2.25 14.09 10.42
C ILE A 69 -1.91 14.43 8.99
N ASN A 70 -2.72 13.93 8.06
CA ASN A 70 -2.69 14.28 6.66
C ASN A 70 -3.91 15.14 6.32
N VAL A 71 -3.68 16.31 5.71
CA VAL A 71 -4.72 17.15 5.12
C VAL A 71 -4.63 17.02 3.62
N LEU A 72 -5.69 16.54 2.99
CA LEU A 72 -5.77 16.26 1.55
C LEU A 72 -6.78 17.19 0.89
N THR A 73 -6.40 17.80 -0.24
CA THR A 73 -7.32 18.54 -1.09
C THR A 73 -7.17 18.13 -2.53
N TYR A 74 -8.31 18.03 -3.22
CA TYR A 74 -8.38 17.56 -4.60
C TYR A 74 -9.01 18.61 -5.50
N HIS A 75 -8.45 18.78 -6.71
CA HIS A 75 -8.91 19.72 -7.72
C HIS A 75 -8.83 19.10 -9.12
N GLY A 76 -9.62 19.60 -10.06
CA GLY A 76 -9.71 19.08 -11.43
C GLY A 76 -10.86 18.10 -11.61
N LYS A 77 -10.66 16.98 -12.31
CA LYS A 77 -11.68 15.94 -12.46
C LYS A 77 -11.66 15.04 -11.22
N THR A 78 -12.45 15.40 -10.22
CA THR A 78 -12.49 14.72 -8.92
C THR A 78 -13.49 13.56 -8.87
N ASN A 79 -14.24 13.28 -9.91
CA ASN A 79 -15.10 12.11 -10.03
C ASN A 79 -14.61 11.26 -11.21
N TRP A 80 -14.14 10.06 -10.89
CA TRP A 80 -13.62 9.14 -11.88
C TRP A 80 -14.58 7.99 -12.10
N ASP A 81 -15.10 7.89 -13.33
CA ASP A 81 -15.90 6.75 -13.75
C ASP A 81 -14.97 5.57 -14.05
N VAL A 82 -14.96 4.59 -13.14
CA VAL A 82 -14.09 3.42 -13.23
C VAL A 82 -14.44 2.54 -14.42
N LEU A 83 -15.69 2.57 -14.88
CA LEU A 83 -16.12 1.77 -16.03
C LEU A 83 -15.43 2.19 -17.33
N GLU A 84 -14.96 3.43 -17.43
CA GLU A 84 -14.19 3.87 -18.60
C GLU A 84 -12.85 3.17 -18.75
N PHE A 85 -12.30 2.64 -17.65
CA PHE A 85 -11.04 1.89 -17.60
C PHE A 85 -11.22 0.39 -17.91
N LEU A 86 -12.46 -0.08 -18.04
CA LEU A 86 -12.79 -1.47 -18.31
C LEU A 86 -13.05 -1.72 -19.80
N SER A 87 -13.03 -3.00 -20.19
CA SER A 87 -13.39 -3.43 -21.53
C SER A 87 -14.89 -3.22 -21.79
N ASP A 88 -15.23 -2.98 -23.04
CA ASP A 88 -16.62 -2.77 -23.44
C ASP A 88 -17.51 -4.01 -23.17
N ASP A 89 -16.94 -5.21 -23.22
CA ASP A 89 -17.64 -6.47 -22.88
C ASP A 89 -18.11 -6.49 -21.43
N ILE A 90 -17.25 -6.08 -20.48
CA ILE A 90 -17.61 -5.99 -19.06
C ILE A 90 -18.65 -4.90 -18.85
N VAL A 91 -18.43 -3.71 -19.40
CA VAL A 91 -19.34 -2.56 -19.24
C VAL A 91 -20.71 -2.85 -19.79
N SER A 92 -20.82 -3.58 -20.91
CA SER A 92 -22.10 -3.93 -21.54
C SER A 92 -22.94 -4.89 -20.68
N SER A 93 -22.31 -5.65 -19.78
CA SER A 93 -23.00 -6.55 -18.85
C SER A 93 -23.67 -5.82 -17.68
N ILE A 94 -23.35 -4.52 -17.45
CA ILE A 94 -23.86 -3.74 -16.33
C ILE A 94 -25.13 -2.99 -16.77
N PRO A 95 -26.26 -3.14 -16.03
CA PRO A 95 -27.45 -2.35 -16.27
C PRO A 95 -27.16 -0.85 -16.23
N GLU A 96 -27.76 -0.09 -17.14
CA GLU A 96 -27.48 1.36 -17.31
C GLU A 96 -27.76 2.14 -16.02
N GLU A 97 -28.81 1.74 -15.27
CA GLU A 97 -29.24 2.38 -14.03
C GLU A 97 -28.19 2.25 -12.92
N LEU A 98 -27.35 1.21 -12.97
CA LEU A 98 -26.32 0.96 -11.96
C LEU A 98 -24.96 1.59 -12.28
N ARG A 99 -24.74 2.05 -13.52
CA ARG A 99 -23.42 2.56 -13.96
C ARG A 99 -22.95 3.76 -13.14
N SER A 100 -23.84 4.60 -12.66
CA SER A 100 -23.48 5.75 -11.81
C SER A 100 -22.89 5.37 -10.46
N LEU A 101 -23.05 4.12 -10.02
CA LEU A 101 -22.50 3.62 -8.75
C LEU A 101 -20.98 3.34 -8.82
N TYR A 102 -20.42 3.26 -10.03
CA TYR A 102 -19.00 2.97 -10.25
C TYR A 102 -18.15 4.24 -10.42
N VAL A 103 -18.62 5.36 -9.89
CA VAL A 103 -17.88 6.61 -9.86
C VAL A 103 -17.16 6.76 -8.52
N ILE A 104 -15.84 6.89 -8.56
CA ILE A 104 -15.02 7.12 -7.37
C ILE A 104 -14.86 8.63 -7.18
N PRO A 105 -15.39 9.21 -6.08
CA PRO A 105 -15.18 10.60 -5.75
C PRO A 105 -13.85 10.80 -5.00
N PHE A 106 -13.08 11.83 -5.37
CA PHE A 106 -11.95 12.33 -4.59
C PHE A 106 -12.41 13.57 -3.82
N GLU A 107 -12.57 13.42 -2.52
CA GLU A 107 -13.06 14.45 -1.62
C GLU A 107 -11.97 14.94 -0.68
N ASN A 108 -12.01 16.24 -0.36
CA ASN A 108 -11.08 16.80 0.61
C ASN A 108 -11.26 16.15 1.97
N ASP A 109 -10.14 15.73 2.58
CA ASP A 109 -10.18 14.97 3.83
C ASP A 109 -9.07 15.35 4.80
N ILE A 110 -9.30 15.08 6.08
CA ILE A 110 -8.30 15.18 7.15
C ILE A 110 -8.22 13.81 7.82
N VAL A 111 -7.09 13.15 7.62
CA VAL A 111 -6.88 11.78 8.09
C VAL A 111 -5.88 11.77 9.24
N LEU A 112 -6.29 11.28 10.40
CA LEU A 112 -5.37 10.88 11.46
C LEU A 112 -4.79 9.52 11.07
N ASP A 113 -3.58 9.51 10.52
CA ASP A 113 -2.97 8.29 10.00
C ASP A 113 -2.32 7.45 11.11
N ASN A 114 -1.55 8.09 12.01
CA ASN A 114 -1.00 7.43 13.19
C ASN A 114 -1.34 8.23 14.45
N ALA A 115 -1.58 7.52 15.56
CA ALA A 115 -1.70 8.09 16.91
C ALA A 115 -1.51 6.96 17.92
N TYR A 116 -0.31 6.82 18.47
CA TYR A 116 -0.01 5.75 19.40
C TYR A 116 0.91 6.19 20.53
N VAL A 117 0.87 5.40 21.62
CA VAL A 117 1.81 5.48 22.72
C VAL A 117 2.58 4.15 22.80
N ARG A 118 3.90 4.24 22.93
CA ARG A 118 4.79 3.09 23.15
C ARG A 118 5.39 3.14 24.53
N PHE A 119 5.21 2.05 25.26
CA PHE A 119 5.82 1.80 26.57
C PHE A 119 6.95 0.79 26.39
N ARG A 120 8.16 1.14 26.86
CA ARG A 120 9.32 0.25 26.87
C ARG A 120 9.51 -0.31 28.27
N PHE A 121 9.26 -1.60 28.41
CA PHE A 121 9.59 -2.34 29.63
C PHE A 121 10.84 -3.19 29.39
N LYS A 122 11.58 -3.53 30.46
CA LYS A 122 12.77 -4.38 30.29
C LYS A 122 12.50 -5.71 29.56
N PRO A 123 11.38 -6.45 29.82
CA PRO A 123 11.14 -7.72 29.15
C PRO A 123 10.38 -7.59 27.83
N PHE A 124 9.70 -6.47 27.53
CA PHE A 124 8.91 -6.29 26.32
C PHE A 124 8.58 -4.81 26.04
N ASP A 125 8.24 -4.51 24.80
CA ASP A 125 7.65 -3.23 24.39
C ASP A 125 6.15 -3.40 24.16
N LEU A 126 5.35 -2.41 24.57
CA LEU A 126 3.90 -2.36 24.35
C LEU A 126 3.57 -1.10 23.56
N THR A 127 2.94 -1.25 22.40
CA THR A 127 2.43 -0.13 21.60
C THR A 127 0.90 -0.18 21.52
N VAL A 128 0.25 0.93 21.83
CA VAL A 128 -1.20 1.05 21.90
C VAL A 128 -1.67 2.22 21.05
N GLY A 129 -2.61 2.01 20.17
CA GLY A 129 -3.22 3.04 19.32
C GLY A 129 -3.08 2.76 17.84
N LYS A 130 -3.34 3.78 17.02
CA LYS A 130 -3.26 3.70 15.57
C LYS A 130 -1.80 3.77 15.14
N GLN A 131 -1.26 2.68 14.60
CA GLN A 131 0.16 2.49 14.30
C GLN A 131 0.35 1.78 12.96
N GLN A 132 1.44 2.07 12.28
CA GLN A 132 1.82 1.34 11.08
C GLN A 132 2.18 -0.10 11.43
N VAL A 133 1.63 -1.04 10.67
CA VAL A 133 1.93 -2.47 10.75
C VAL A 133 2.42 -2.92 9.38
N SER A 134 3.72 -3.15 9.27
CA SER A 134 4.36 -3.61 8.04
C SER A 134 4.81 -5.05 8.22
N LEU A 135 4.40 -5.91 7.32
CA LEU A 135 4.69 -7.33 7.32
C LEU A 135 5.31 -7.74 5.98
N GLY A 136 6.06 -8.86 5.99
CA GLY A 136 6.67 -9.40 4.78
C GLY A 136 8.00 -8.76 4.40
N THR A 137 8.63 -9.35 3.39
CA THR A 137 9.95 -8.97 2.87
C THR A 137 9.92 -8.62 1.38
N GLY A 138 8.80 -8.88 0.69
CA GLY A 138 8.62 -8.54 -0.72
C GLY A 138 8.73 -7.05 -0.96
N TYR A 139 9.32 -6.67 -2.08
CA TYR A 139 9.52 -5.26 -2.42
C TYR A 139 8.23 -4.62 -2.93
N VAL A 140 7.56 -5.27 -3.88
CA VAL A 140 6.32 -4.80 -4.50
C VAL A 140 5.11 -5.50 -3.91
N TRP A 141 5.14 -6.83 -3.85
CA TRP A 141 4.05 -7.63 -3.29
C TRP A 141 4.47 -8.29 -2.00
N ASN A 142 3.59 -8.26 -1.01
CA ASN A 142 3.82 -8.88 0.29
C ASN A 142 2.70 -9.88 0.60
N PRO A 143 2.89 -11.17 0.30
CA PRO A 143 1.94 -12.24 0.63
C PRO A 143 1.49 -12.23 2.09
N THR A 144 2.42 -12.05 3.04
CA THR A 144 2.13 -12.07 4.47
C THR A 144 1.58 -10.76 5.02
N ASP A 145 1.62 -9.66 4.24
CA ASP A 145 1.00 -8.41 4.67
C ASP A 145 -0.51 -8.45 4.42
N VAL A 146 -1.22 -8.65 5.53
CA VAL A 146 -2.69 -8.69 5.56
C VAL A 146 -3.32 -7.34 5.86
N PHE A 147 -2.51 -6.31 6.12
CA PHE A 147 -2.96 -4.97 6.45
C PHE A 147 -2.86 -4.01 5.27
N ASN A 148 -1.86 -4.18 4.41
CA ASN A 148 -1.53 -3.19 3.38
C ASN A 148 -1.42 -3.83 2.00
N ILE A 149 -1.83 -3.06 0.99
CA ILE A 149 -1.55 -3.34 -0.42
C ILE A 149 -0.70 -2.19 -0.93
N LYS A 150 0.49 -2.51 -1.43
CA LYS A 150 1.42 -1.51 -1.98
C LYS A 150 1.00 -1.09 -3.39
N ASP A 151 1.27 0.15 -3.74
CA ASP A 151 1.18 0.60 -5.12
C ASP A 151 2.49 0.25 -5.85
N PRO A 152 2.47 -0.63 -6.86
CA PRO A 152 3.67 -1.01 -7.60
C PRO A 152 4.29 0.13 -8.42
N LEU A 153 3.56 1.22 -8.65
CA LEU A 153 4.02 2.39 -9.41
C LEU A 153 4.57 3.51 -8.51
N ASP A 154 4.26 3.51 -7.21
CA ASP A 154 4.71 4.54 -6.28
C ASP A 154 5.68 3.95 -5.23
N PRO A 155 7.00 4.05 -5.44
CA PRO A 155 7.97 3.57 -4.47
C PRO A 155 7.99 4.39 -3.17
N THR A 156 7.32 5.55 -3.16
CA THR A 156 7.18 6.41 -1.97
C THR A 156 5.85 6.18 -1.24
N TYR A 157 5.18 5.06 -1.53
CA TYR A 157 3.94 4.68 -0.87
C TYR A 157 4.07 4.65 0.65
N GLU A 158 3.18 5.34 1.32
CA GLU A 158 3.11 5.40 2.78
C GLU A 158 2.00 4.46 3.28
N GLN A 159 2.38 3.54 4.15
CA GLN A 159 1.43 2.59 4.72
C GLN A 159 0.52 3.29 5.73
N PRO A 160 -0.81 3.08 5.66
CA PRO A 160 -1.73 3.63 6.63
C PRO A 160 -1.57 2.99 8.02
N GLY A 161 -1.93 3.73 9.04
CA GLY A 161 -1.96 3.21 10.41
C GLY A 161 -3.21 2.37 10.69
N HIS A 162 -3.05 1.35 11.53
CA HIS A 162 -4.10 0.45 11.99
C HIS A 162 -4.25 0.53 13.52
N ASN A 163 -5.49 0.55 14.01
CA ASN A 163 -5.74 0.51 15.45
C ASN A 163 -5.31 -0.85 16.00
N ALA A 164 -4.33 -0.87 16.89
CA ALA A 164 -3.80 -2.12 17.42
C ALA A 164 -3.23 -1.97 18.84
N LEU A 165 -3.25 -3.11 19.54
CA LEU A 165 -2.43 -3.39 20.70
C LEU A 165 -1.32 -4.35 20.27
N ARG A 166 -0.07 -3.93 20.37
CA ARG A 166 1.10 -4.70 19.92
C ARG A 166 2.08 -4.87 21.06
N GLY A 167 2.47 -6.11 21.30
CA GLY A 167 3.54 -6.47 22.24
C GLY A 167 4.71 -7.08 21.49
N ASP A 168 5.92 -6.55 21.71
CA ASP A 168 7.16 -7.06 21.13
C ASP A 168 8.05 -7.58 22.26
N VAL A 169 8.40 -8.87 22.23
CA VAL A 169 9.23 -9.55 23.23
C VAL A 169 10.57 -9.92 22.58
N PRO A 170 11.67 -9.26 22.95
CA PRO A 170 13.00 -9.67 22.52
C PRO A 170 13.37 -11.05 23.10
N LEU A 171 13.83 -11.95 22.25
CA LEU A 171 14.27 -13.31 22.59
C LEU A 171 15.77 -13.43 22.29
N GLY A 172 16.60 -12.87 23.17
CA GLY A 172 18.03 -12.72 22.93
C GLY A 172 18.37 -11.58 21.97
N SER A 173 19.52 -11.67 21.30
CA SER A 173 20.06 -10.54 20.49
C SER A 173 19.50 -10.48 19.08
N PHE A 174 18.96 -11.58 18.55
CA PHE A 174 18.62 -11.71 17.13
C PHE A 174 17.17 -12.13 16.86
N HIS A 175 16.38 -12.36 17.90
CA HIS A 175 15.04 -12.88 17.76
C HIS A 175 14.04 -11.99 18.48
N THR A 176 12.83 -11.89 17.93
CA THR A 176 11.72 -11.16 18.52
C THR A 176 10.42 -11.92 18.26
N ALA A 177 9.60 -12.07 19.29
CA ALA A 177 8.23 -12.51 19.17
C ALA A 177 7.31 -11.29 19.26
N THR A 178 6.38 -11.14 18.31
CA THR A 178 5.39 -10.07 18.28
C THR A 178 4.00 -10.66 18.38
N VAL A 179 3.18 -10.13 19.27
CA VAL A 179 1.75 -10.40 19.36
C VAL A 179 1.02 -9.11 19.03
N LEU A 180 0.01 -9.19 18.14
CA LEU A 180 -0.79 -8.03 17.78
C LEU A 180 -2.27 -8.40 17.82
N TYR A 181 -3.06 -7.50 18.40
CA TYR A 181 -4.51 -7.52 18.38
C TYR A 181 -5.03 -6.21 17.79
N SER A 182 -5.77 -6.29 16.68
CA SER A 182 -6.47 -5.15 16.09
C SER A 182 -7.97 -5.37 16.21
N PRO A 183 -8.68 -4.53 17.02
CA PRO A 183 -10.09 -4.71 17.30
C PRO A 183 -10.95 -4.38 16.08
N GLU A 184 -11.98 -5.20 15.87
CA GLU A 184 -13.12 -4.99 14.99
C GLU A 184 -14.41 -5.06 15.80
N ASP A 185 -15.59 -5.05 15.14
CA ASP A 185 -16.91 -5.05 15.78
C ASP A 185 -17.09 -6.14 16.86
N ASN A 186 -16.43 -7.29 16.68
CA ASN A 186 -16.46 -8.38 17.63
C ASN A 186 -15.16 -9.18 17.63
N TRP A 187 -14.99 -10.04 18.65
CA TRP A 187 -13.81 -10.88 18.81
C TRP A 187 -13.55 -11.81 17.62
N ARG A 188 -14.59 -12.33 16.98
CA ARG A 188 -14.46 -13.28 15.86
C ARG A 188 -13.73 -12.65 14.68
N TYR A 189 -14.07 -11.41 14.34
CA TYR A 189 -13.55 -10.69 13.18
C TYR A 189 -12.32 -9.84 13.49
N SER A 190 -12.04 -9.55 14.77
CA SER A 190 -10.82 -8.85 15.17
C SER A 190 -9.57 -9.59 14.73
N THR A 191 -8.56 -8.86 14.28
CA THR A 191 -7.28 -9.45 13.86
C THR A 191 -6.46 -9.89 15.07
N LYS A 192 -5.97 -11.13 15.04
CA LYS A 192 -4.98 -11.69 15.98
C LYS A 192 -3.79 -12.17 15.18
N LEU A 193 -2.62 -11.71 15.55
CA LEU A 193 -1.39 -12.00 14.85
C LEU A 193 -0.32 -12.44 15.85
N LEU A 194 0.42 -13.48 15.48
CA LEU A 194 1.65 -13.91 16.12
C LEU A 194 2.74 -13.93 15.05
N GLN A 195 3.84 -13.22 15.30
CA GLN A 195 5.00 -13.21 14.42
C GLN A 195 6.25 -13.60 15.22
N PHE A 196 7.08 -14.40 14.62
CA PHE A 196 8.43 -14.70 15.09
C PHE A 196 9.41 -14.23 14.02
N LYS A 197 10.31 -13.35 14.44
CA LYS A 197 11.36 -12.78 13.59
C LYS A 197 12.71 -13.20 14.13
N GLY A 198 13.64 -13.56 13.26
CA GLY A 198 14.99 -13.88 13.64
C GLY A 198 16.01 -13.68 12.53
N ARG A 199 17.28 -13.89 12.88
CA ARG A 199 18.40 -13.88 11.93
C ARG A 199 19.21 -15.15 12.09
N MET A 200 19.53 -15.77 10.95
CA MET A 200 20.42 -16.93 10.89
C MET A 200 21.41 -16.74 9.73
N ALA A 201 22.70 -16.71 10.06
CA ALA A 201 23.78 -16.37 9.13
C ALA A 201 23.53 -14.98 8.48
N HIS A 202 23.38 -14.92 7.15
CA HIS A 202 23.16 -13.70 6.38
C HIS A 202 21.69 -13.47 6.01
N PHE A 203 20.76 -14.26 6.62
CA PHE A 203 19.34 -14.18 6.32
C PHE A 203 18.53 -13.77 7.53
N ASP A 204 17.67 -12.76 7.36
CA ASP A 204 16.56 -12.49 8.25
C ASP A 204 15.39 -13.40 7.83
N TYR A 205 14.66 -13.95 8.80
CA TYR A 205 13.50 -14.79 8.56
C TYR A 205 12.32 -14.38 9.43
N TYR A 206 11.13 -14.61 8.93
CA TYR A 206 9.88 -14.31 9.60
C TYR A 206 8.94 -15.50 9.46
N LEU A 207 8.30 -15.86 10.56
CA LEU A 207 7.19 -16.81 10.60
C LEU A 207 5.99 -16.06 11.15
N ILE A 208 4.84 -16.18 10.53
CA ILE A 208 3.68 -15.40 10.89
C ILE A 208 2.40 -16.23 10.80
N GLY A 209 1.58 -16.16 11.86
CA GLY A 209 0.22 -16.68 11.88
C GLY A 209 -0.77 -15.55 12.13
N VAL A 210 -1.82 -15.48 11.32
CA VAL A 210 -2.86 -14.46 11.42
C VAL A 210 -4.24 -15.08 11.37
N VAL A 211 -5.14 -14.57 12.20
CA VAL A 211 -6.57 -14.80 12.07
C VAL A 211 -7.24 -13.44 12.02
N ARG A 212 -8.00 -13.17 10.96
CA ARG A 212 -8.75 -11.92 10.77
C ARG A 212 -9.99 -12.14 9.94
N ASP A 213 -10.81 -11.10 9.82
CA ASP A 213 -11.85 -11.07 8.81
C ASP A 213 -11.28 -10.80 7.41
N TRP A 214 -12.06 -11.22 6.43
CA TRP A 214 -11.89 -10.90 5.03
C TRP A 214 -13.22 -10.50 4.44
N VAL A 215 -13.24 -9.37 3.76
CA VAL A 215 -14.44 -8.87 3.11
C VAL A 215 -14.26 -8.97 1.60
N PHE A 216 -15.20 -9.64 0.96
CA PHE A 216 -15.32 -9.68 -0.49
C PHE A 216 -16.60 -8.96 -0.92
N THR A 217 -16.42 -7.87 -1.63
CA THR A 217 -17.55 -7.12 -2.20
C THR A 217 -17.99 -7.74 -3.52
N ASP A 218 -19.30 -7.97 -3.67
CA ASP A 218 -19.93 -8.35 -4.94
C ASP A 218 -20.42 -7.09 -5.65
N PHE A 219 -19.57 -6.56 -6.50
CA PHE A 219 -19.87 -5.35 -7.27
C PHE A 219 -20.93 -5.55 -8.35
N THR A 220 -21.48 -6.75 -8.53
CA THR A 220 -22.62 -6.98 -9.44
C THR A 220 -23.97 -6.85 -8.73
N ARG A 221 -23.98 -6.79 -7.38
CA ARG A 221 -25.18 -6.73 -6.56
C ARG A 221 -25.19 -5.50 -5.68
N PHE A 222 -26.14 -4.62 -5.96
CA PHE A 222 -26.34 -3.40 -5.18
C PHE A 222 -27.58 -3.54 -4.30
N ASP A 223 -27.42 -3.34 -3.02
CA ASP A 223 -28.52 -3.28 -2.05
C ASP A 223 -28.97 -1.82 -1.89
N ALA A 224 -30.19 -1.53 -2.34
CA ALA A 224 -30.77 -0.20 -2.27
C ALA A 224 -31.18 0.21 -0.84
N GLU A 225 -31.35 -0.73 0.10
CA GLU A 225 -31.69 -0.42 1.49
C GLU A 225 -30.46 0.09 2.25
N SER A 226 -29.33 -0.59 2.11
CA SER A 226 -28.06 -0.18 2.71
C SER A 226 -27.28 0.85 1.88
N MET A 227 -27.73 1.13 0.66
CA MET A 227 -27.03 2.00 -0.32
C MET A 227 -25.58 1.57 -0.55
N SER A 228 -25.32 0.27 -0.59
CA SER A 228 -24.00 -0.31 -0.76
C SER A 228 -24.03 -1.58 -1.62
N PHE A 229 -22.87 -1.96 -2.16
CA PHE A 229 -22.74 -3.28 -2.77
C PHE A 229 -22.80 -4.39 -1.70
N GLU A 230 -23.41 -5.54 -2.04
CA GLU A 230 -23.41 -6.69 -1.17
C GLU A 230 -21.98 -7.15 -0.89
N ALA A 231 -21.67 -7.48 0.36
CA ALA A 231 -20.37 -7.96 0.76
C ALA A 231 -20.47 -9.23 1.61
N THR A 232 -19.65 -10.21 1.28
CA THR A 232 -19.48 -11.41 2.12
C THR A 232 -18.34 -11.17 3.08
N ARG A 233 -18.62 -11.28 4.37
CA ARG A 233 -17.61 -11.19 5.43
C ARG A 233 -17.36 -12.58 6.01
N GLU A 234 -16.14 -13.04 5.90
CA GLU A 234 -15.73 -14.37 6.34
C GLU A 234 -14.43 -14.31 7.16
N ARG A 235 -14.12 -15.41 7.82
CA ARG A 235 -12.88 -15.55 8.58
C ARG A 235 -11.77 -16.11 7.69
N ARG A 236 -10.65 -15.39 7.64
CA ARG A 236 -9.39 -15.80 7.00
C ARG A 236 -8.41 -16.24 8.08
N GLN A 237 -7.77 -17.38 7.90
CA GLN A 237 -6.62 -17.82 8.68
C GLN A 237 -5.42 -17.92 7.74
N MET A 238 -4.30 -17.31 8.12
CA MET A 238 -3.11 -17.29 7.28
C MET A 238 -1.90 -17.81 8.07
N LEU A 239 -1.14 -18.67 7.42
CA LEU A 239 0.21 -19.01 7.86
C LEU A 239 1.19 -18.60 6.76
N GLY A 240 2.21 -17.84 7.15
CA GLY A 240 3.19 -17.35 6.22
C GLY A 240 4.61 -17.44 6.74
N ALA A 241 5.53 -17.42 5.79
CA ALA A 241 6.96 -17.36 6.06
C ALA A 241 7.62 -16.44 5.04
N SER A 242 8.62 -15.68 5.48
CA SER A 242 9.44 -14.89 4.57
C SER A 242 10.90 -14.87 5.02
N THR A 243 11.78 -14.61 4.06
CA THR A 243 13.22 -14.47 4.28
C THR A 243 13.80 -13.44 3.34
N ALA A 244 14.80 -12.70 3.81
CA ALA A 244 15.61 -11.80 3.01
C ALA A 244 17.06 -11.83 3.48
N GLY A 245 17.99 -11.74 2.54
CA GLY A 245 19.41 -11.78 2.86
C GLY A 245 20.29 -11.64 1.63
N GLU A 246 21.56 -11.99 1.77
CA GLU A 246 22.53 -11.96 0.69
C GLU A 246 22.96 -13.37 0.28
N LEU A 247 22.95 -13.63 -1.02
CA LEU A 247 23.42 -14.89 -1.62
C LEU A 247 24.29 -14.60 -2.84
N LEU A 248 25.55 -14.98 -2.78
CA LEU A 248 26.53 -14.80 -3.89
C LEU A 248 26.67 -13.36 -4.37
N GLY A 249 26.56 -12.38 -3.45
CA GLY A 249 26.62 -10.97 -3.76
C GLY A 249 25.32 -10.37 -4.32
N LEU A 250 24.24 -11.15 -4.38
CA LEU A 250 22.91 -10.67 -4.72
C LEU A 250 22.09 -10.48 -3.45
N GLY A 251 21.35 -9.41 -3.33
CA GLY A 251 20.22 -9.33 -2.42
C GLY A 251 19.12 -10.27 -2.90
N VAL A 252 18.59 -11.13 -2.02
CA VAL A 252 17.54 -12.09 -2.38
C VAL A 252 16.47 -12.13 -1.32
N TRP A 253 15.22 -12.33 -1.72
CA TRP A 253 14.10 -12.53 -0.79
C TRP A 253 13.08 -13.51 -1.36
N ALA A 254 12.38 -14.14 -0.43
CA ALA A 254 11.25 -14.99 -0.76
C ALA A 254 10.18 -14.87 0.33
N GLU A 255 8.93 -14.99 -0.07
CA GLU A 255 7.79 -14.92 0.84
C GLU A 255 6.68 -15.83 0.34
N TYR A 256 6.04 -16.54 1.28
CA TYR A 256 4.93 -17.45 1.02
C TYR A 256 3.86 -17.27 2.08
N ALA A 257 2.59 -17.26 1.66
CA ALA A 257 1.43 -17.26 2.55
C ALA A 257 0.36 -18.22 2.04
N TYR A 258 -0.09 -19.12 2.90
CA TYR A 258 -1.27 -19.94 2.66
C TYR A 258 -2.44 -19.44 3.49
N ASN A 259 -3.62 -19.36 2.86
CA ASN A 259 -4.81 -18.77 3.43
C ASN A 259 -5.94 -19.80 3.42
N TRP A 260 -6.38 -20.17 4.61
CA TRP A 260 -7.60 -20.96 4.80
C TRP A 260 -8.79 -20.01 4.95
N MET A 261 -9.78 -20.20 4.11
CA MET A 261 -10.99 -19.40 4.07
C MET A 261 -12.15 -20.17 4.72
N GLU A 262 -13.08 -19.43 5.31
CA GLU A 262 -14.23 -20.07 5.98
C GLU A 262 -15.33 -20.49 5.00
N LEU A 263 -15.55 -19.67 3.95
CA LEU A 263 -16.65 -19.84 2.99
C LEU A 263 -16.13 -19.96 1.56
N SER A 264 -15.12 -19.17 1.20
CA SER A 264 -14.50 -19.16 -0.12
C SER A 264 -13.44 -20.26 -0.27
N ASP A 265 -12.91 -20.42 -1.47
CA ASP A 265 -11.80 -21.34 -1.73
C ASP A 265 -10.52 -20.87 -1.07
N ASP A 266 -9.74 -21.80 -0.54
CA ASP A 266 -8.41 -21.54 -0.02
C ASP A 266 -7.47 -21.07 -1.13
N PHE A 267 -6.52 -20.20 -0.77
CA PHE A 267 -5.55 -19.69 -1.73
C PHE A 267 -4.16 -19.51 -1.13
N TYR A 268 -3.17 -19.43 -2.01
CA TYR A 268 -1.82 -19.07 -1.60
C TYR A 268 -1.24 -17.95 -2.47
N GLU A 269 -0.29 -17.26 -1.89
CA GLU A 269 0.53 -16.25 -2.54
C GLU A 269 2.01 -16.58 -2.36
N LEU A 270 2.82 -16.30 -3.38
CA LEU A 270 4.27 -16.50 -3.38
C LEU A 270 4.96 -15.30 -4.01
N VAL A 271 6.05 -14.86 -3.39
CA VAL A 271 7.00 -13.88 -3.95
C VAL A 271 8.39 -14.48 -3.93
N ALA A 272 9.17 -14.22 -4.96
CA ALA A 272 10.61 -14.45 -4.98
C ALA A 272 11.28 -13.33 -5.78
N GLY A 273 12.35 -12.75 -5.25
CA GLY A 273 13.03 -11.66 -5.90
C GLY A 273 14.53 -11.62 -5.63
N ALA A 274 15.21 -10.85 -6.46
CA ALA A 274 16.62 -10.58 -6.31
C ALA A 274 16.96 -9.17 -6.80
N ASP A 275 17.98 -8.56 -6.20
CA ASP A 275 18.53 -7.30 -6.63
C ASP A 275 20.06 -7.32 -6.69
N TYR A 276 20.59 -6.35 -7.43
CA TYR A 276 22.01 -6.13 -7.54
C TYR A 276 22.33 -4.67 -7.86
N THR A 277 23.38 -4.15 -7.24
CA THR A 277 23.95 -2.84 -7.59
C THR A 277 25.30 -3.04 -8.26
N PHE A 278 25.41 -2.62 -9.50
CA PHE A 278 26.65 -2.69 -10.28
C PHE A 278 27.67 -1.65 -9.81
N ASP A 279 28.96 -1.87 -10.07
CA ASP A 279 30.05 -0.93 -9.71
C ASP A 279 29.85 0.46 -10.31
N PHE A 280 29.17 0.57 -11.46
CA PHE A 280 28.77 1.83 -12.09
C PHE A 280 27.46 2.41 -11.53
N GLN A 281 27.10 1.99 -10.32
CA GLN A 281 25.98 2.50 -9.52
C GLN A 281 24.57 2.23 -10.08
N THR A 282 24.43 1.45 -11.15
CA THR A 282 23.10 1.04 -11.60
C THR A 282 22.55 -0.03 -10.68
N PHE A 283 21.40 0.22 -10.10
CA PHE A 283 20.61 -0.75 -9.34
C PHE A 283 19.64 -1.46 -10.27
N VAL A 284 19.53 -2.78 -10.14
CA VAL A 284 18.55 -3.60 -10.85
C VAL A 284 17.84 -4.53 -9.86
N MET A 285 16.58 -4.78 -10.08
CA MET A 285 15.76 -5.66 -9.25
C MET A 285 14.73 -6.39 -10.09
N VAL A 286 14.46 -7.63 -9.73
CA VAL A 286 13.36 -8.44 -10.28
C VAL A 286 12.59 -9.09 -9.14
N GLU A 287 11.26 -9.07 -9.22
CA GLU A 287 10.39 -9.75 -8.27
C GLU A 287 9.28 -10.49 -9.04
N TYR A 288 9.18 -11.79 -8.83
CA TYR A 288 8.10 -12.62 -9.32
C TYR A 288 7.03 -12.76 -8.24
N TYR A 289 5.77 -12.67 -8.66
CA TYR A 289 4.60 -12.83 -7.80
C TYR A 289 3.61 -13.80 -8.40
N ARG A 290 3.10 -14.70 -7.54
CA ARG A 290 1.99 -15.59 -7.85
C ARG A 290 0.91 -15.46 -6.79
N ASN A 291 -0.33 -15.28 -7.24
CA ASN A 291 -1.52 -15.27 -6.41
C ASN A 291 -2.60 -16.16 -7.03
N THR A 292 -3.00 -17.22 -6.32
CA THR A 292 -3.96 -18.19 -6.86
C THR A 292 -5.40 -17.69 -6.90
N LEU A 293 -5.73 -16.55 -6.27
CA LEU A 293 -6.98 -15.84 -6.51
C LEU A 293 -7.05 -15.21 -7.90
N GLY A 294 -5.88 -14.82 -8.45
CA GLY A 294 -5.80 -14.25 -9.79
C GLY A 294 -6.12 -15.26 -10.88
N LYS A 295 -6.63 -14.77 -11.99
CA LYS A 295 -6.99 -15.60 -13.15
C LYS A 295 -5.77 -15.88 -14.04
N SER A 296 -5.78 -17.02 -14.72
CA SER A 296 -4.73 -17.43 -15.67
C SER A 296 -5.03 -17.04 -17.12
N ASP A 297 -6.26 -16.65 -17.42
CA ASP A 297 -6.72 -16.21 -18.73
C ASP A 297 -7.52 -14.92 -18.57
N TYR A 298 -7.17 -13.86 -19.32
CA TYR A 298 -7.85 -12.57 -19.24
C TYR A 298 -9.34 -12.61 -19.68
N ARG A 299 -9.74 -13.66 -20.39
CA ARG A 299 -11.16 -13.87 -20.78
C ARG A 299 -12.02 -14.29 -19.59
N GLU A 300 -11.40 -14.69 -18.49
CA GLU A 300 -12.06 -15.01 -17.23
C GLU A 300 -12.11 -13.80 -16.27
N TYR A 301 -11.47 -12.65 -16.62
CA TYR A 301 -11.55 -11.45 -15.82
C TYR A 301 -12.95 -10.88 -15.87
N ASP A 302 -13.60 -10.78 -14.74
CA ASP A 302 -14.94 -10.24 -14.60
C ASP A 302 -14.95 -8.85 -13.91
N LEU A 303 -16.14 -8.29 -13.74
CA LEU A 303 -16.32 -7.01 -13.07
C LEU A 303 -15.80 -7.04 -11.62
N ASN A 304 -16.05 -8.13 -10.90
CA ASN A 304 -15.62 -8.26 -9.52
C ASN A 304 -14.09 -8.31 -9.39
N ASP A 305 -13.38 -8.98 -10.30
CA ASP A 305 -11.91 -9.02 -10.32
C ASP A 305 -11.33 -7.62 -10.47
N TRP A 306 -11.87 -6.81 -11.39
CA TRP A 306 -11.42 -5.43 -11.63
C TRP A 306 -11.77 -4.51 -10.47
N MET A 307 -13.00 -4.54 -10.00
CA MET A 307 -13.45 -3.65 -8.94
C MET A 307 -12.73 -3.94 -7.62
N ARG A 308 -12.49 -5.20 -7.28
CA ARG A 308 -11.71 -5.60 -6.10
C ARG A 308 -10.25 -5.16 -6.20
N TYR A 309 -9.68 -5.20 -7.39
CA TYR A 309 -8.34 -4.66 -7.62
C TYR A 309 -8.30 -3.14 -7.41
N TYR A 310 -9.24 -2.38 -7.99
CA TYR A 310 -9.32 -0.92 -7.80
C TYR A 310 -9.68 -0.51 -6.37
N ALA A 311 -10.49 -1.30 -5.68
CA ALA A 311 -10.85 -1.08 -4.27
C ALA A 311 -9.74 -1.53 -3.29
N ALA A 312 -8.61 -2.02 -3.78
CA ALA A 312 -7.52 -2.61 -2.98
C ALA A 312 -7.99 -3.76 -2.05
N GLU A 313 -8.99 -4.53 -2.49
CA GLU A 313 -9.37 -5.79 -1.85
C GLU A 313 -8.53 -6.97 -2.36
N GLN A 314 -7.93 -6.84 -3.55
CA GLN A 314 -7.08 -7.83 -4.19
C GLN A 314 -5.78 -7.19 -4.70
N LYS A 315 -4.64 -7.86 -4.49
CA LYS A 315 -3.32 -7.33 -4.85
C LYS A 315 -3.04 -7.34 -6.36
N ALA A 316 -3.69 -8.21 -7.10
CA ALA A 316 -3.51 -8.36 -8.55
C ALA A 316 -4.69 -9.10 -9.18
N ILE A 317 -5.00 -8.80 -10.44
CA ILE A 317 -6.02 -9.50 -11.23
C ILE A 317 -5.45 -10.79 -11.81
N SER A 318 -4.26 -10.71 -12.39
CA SER A 318 -3.58 -11.86 -13.00
C SER A 318 -2.86 -12.71 -11.96
N ARG A 319 -2.81 -14.02 -12.20
CA ARG A 319 -2.22 -14.99 -11.29
C ARG A 319 -0.71 -14.85 -11.16
N ASP A 320 -0.01 -14.67 -12.26
CA ASP A 320 1.45 -14.69 -12.34
C ASP A 320 1.94 -13.35 -12.91
N GLN A 321 2.79 -12.66 -12.15
CA GLN A 321 3.34 -11.36 -12.53
C GLN A 321 4.85 -11.29 -12.29
N LEU A 322 5.50 -10.44 -13.06
CA LEU A 322 6.89 -10.07 -12.87
C LEU A 322 7.00 -8.55 -12.78
N TYR A 323 7.72 -8.08 -11.80
CA TYR A 323 8.18 -6.71 -11.69
C TYR A 323 9.67 -6.67 -11.95
N ALA A 324 10.11 -5.80 -12.83
CA ALA A 324 11.52 -5.53 -13.06
C ALA A 324 11.76 -4.02 -12.94
N PHE A 325 12.79 -3.65 -12.21
CA PHE A 325 13.17 -2.25 -12.01
C PHE A 325 14.65 -2.07 -12.27
N ALA A 326 15.01 -1.02 -12.98
CA ALA A 326 16.37 -0.55 -13.13
C ALA A 326 16.43 0.94 -12.82
N GLN A 327 17.43 1.38 -12.07
CA GLN A 327 17.67 2.80 -11.75
C GLN A 327 19.14 3.12 -11.87
N HIS A 328 19.44 4.28 -12.47
CA HIS A 328 20.80 4.79 -12.62
C HIS A 328 20.89 6.25 -12.14
N PRO A 329 21.85 6.59 -11.26
CA PRO A 329 22.14 7.96 -10.93
C PRO A 329 22.87 8.64 -12.10
N VAL A 330 22.18 9.56 -12.78
CA VAL A 330 22.76 10.37 -13.87
C VAL A 330 23.67 11.46 -13.29
N THR A 331 23.29 11.98 -12.13
CA THR A 331 24.07 12.86 -11.26
C THR A 331 23.78 12.51 -9.80
N ASP A 332 24.51 13.11 -8.87
CA ASP A 332 24.26 12.93 -7.42
C ASP A 332 22.83 13.32 -7.00
N LEU A 333 22.17 14.17 -7.79
CA LEU A 333 20.83 14.69 -7.50
C LEU A 333 19.73 14.07 -8.38
N LEU A 334 20.09 13.50 -9.55
CA LEU A 334 19.13 12.99 -10.54
C LEU A 334 19.27 11.49 -10.76
N ASN A 335 18.22 10.77 -10.45
CA ASN A 335 18.09 9.35 -10.76
C ASN A 335 17.03 9.17 -11.86
N LEU A 336 17.36 8.39 -12.88
CA LEU A 336 16.41 7.91 -13.87
C LEU A 336 16.20 6.42 -13.66
N GLY A 337 14.93 6.00 -13.73
CA GLY A 337 14.56 4.61 -13.57
C GLY A 337 13.61 4.12 -14.65
N LEU A 338 13.47 2.82 -14.72
CA LEU A 338 12.52 2.15 -15.59
C LEU A 338 11.91 0.98 -14.82
N ILE A 339 10.60 0.99 -14.68
CA ILE A 339 9.82 -0.13 -14.18
C ILE A 339 9.20 -0.85 -15.38
N ASN A 340 9.20 -2.18 -15.33
CA ASN A 340 8.41 -3.04 -16.19
C ASN A 340 7.55 -3.95 -15.29
N ILE A 341 6.24 -3.94 -15.49
CA ILE A 341 5.32 -4.88 -14.84
C ILE A 341 4.70 -5.75 -15.94
N THR A 342 4.91 -7.05 -15.86
CA THR A 342 4.45 -8.02 -16.87
C THR A 342 3.51 -9.03 -16.23
N SER A 343 2.31 -9.19 -16.80
CA SER A 343 1.43 -10.32 -16.50
C SER A 343 1.81 -11.50 -17.39
N PHE A 344 2.34 -12.57 -16.80
CA PHE A 344 2.58 -13.82 -17.55
C PHE A 344 1.28 -14.55 -17.86
N SER A 345 0.24 -14.34 -17.07
CA SER A 345 -1.06 -15.01 -17.26
C SER A 345 -1.75 -14.58 -18.55
N ASP A 346 -1.59 -13.32 -18.96
CA ASP A 346 -2.27 -12.78 -20.14
C ASP A 346 -1.31 -12.21 -21.21
N GLY A 347 -0.01 -12.11 -20.90
CA GLY A 347 1.02 -11.61 -21.81
C GLY A 347 0.93 -10.09 -22.07
N SER A 348 0.33 -9.31 -21.16
CA SER A 348 0.36 -7.85 -21.19
C SER A 348 1.45 -7.31 -20.28
N PHE A 349 1.87 -6.07 -20.52
CA PHE A 349 2.88 -5.42 -19.70
C PHE A 349 2.72 -3.89 -19.73
N ALA A 350 3.29 -3.23 -18.72
CA ALA A 350 3.45 -1.80 -18.64
C ALA A 350 4.92 -1.42 -18.58
N PHE A 351 5.30 -0.33 -19.27
CA PHE A 351 6.56 0.37 -19.11
C PHE A 351 6.34 1.69 -18.39
N VAL A 352 7.15 1.92 -17.33
CA VAL A 352 7.01 3.08 -16.48
C VAL A 352 8.38 3.72 -16.28
N PRO A 353 8.84 4.59 -17.20
CA PRO A 353 10.01 5.42 -16.96
C PRO A 353 9.73 6.35 -15.78
N THR A 354 10.70 6.44 -14.86
CA THR A 354 10.62 7.21 -13.63
C THR A 354 11.75 8.22 -13.55
N LEU A 355 11.51 9.33 -12.88
CA LEU A 355 12.47 10.36 -12.58
C LEU A 355 12.38 10.70 -11.10
N PHE A 356 13.53 10.72 -10.41
CA PHE A 356 13.67 11.24 -9.07
C PHE A 356 14.76 12.32 -9.05
N TYR A 357 14.41 13.51 -8.57
CA TYR A 357 15.33 14.66 -8.56
C TYR A 357 15.29 15.37 -7.21
N SER A 358 16.42 15.40 -6.51
CA SER A 358 16.62 16.20 -5.30
C SER A 358 16.97 17.64 -5.69
N LEU A 359 15.96 18.52 -5.70
CA LEU A 359 16.14 19.92 -6.09
C LEU A 359 16.95 20.72 -5.05
N SER A 360 16.79 20.38 -3.78
CA SER A 360 17.54 20.88 -2.63
C SER A 360 17.49 19.86 -1.50
N ASP A 361 18.16 20.13 -0.37
CA ASP A 361 18.20 19.23 0.80
C ASP A 361 16.83 18.84 1.33
N ASN A 362 15.82 19.68 1.12
CA ASN A 362 14.47 19.48 1.61
C ASN A 362 13.39 19.52 0.52
N VAL A 363 13.77 19.48 -0.78
CA VAL A 363 12.80 19.49 -1.90
C VAL A 363 13.11 18.37 -2.87
N GLU A 364 12.14 17.50 -3.07
CA GLU A 364 12.21 16.36 -3.98
C GLU A 364 11.14 16.47 -5.07
N ILE A 365 11.50 16.03 -6.26
CA ILE A 365 10.60 15.87 -7.40
C ILE A 365 10.60 14.41 -7.80
N TYR A 366 9.43 13.81 -7.88
CA TYR A 366 9.22 12.48 -8.42
C TYR A 366 8.23 12.54 -9.57
N GLY A 367 8.51 11.78 -10.63
CA GLY A 367 7.58 11.66 -11.74
C GLY A 367 7.70 10.34 -12.47
N TYR A 368 6.59 9.93 -13.10
CA TYR A 368 6.59 8.76 -13.99
C TYR A 368 5.60 8.92 -15.12
N LEU A 369 5.82 8.13 -16.18
CA LEU A 369 4.86 7.89 -17.24
C LEU A 369 4.45 6.42 -17.19
N ASN A 370 3.15 6.12 -17.19
CA ASN A 370 2.65 4.75 -17.30
C ASN A 370 2.18 4.49 -18.74
N ILE A 371 2.80 3.51 -19.40
CA ILE A 371 2.52 3.15 -20.78
C ILE A 371 2.17 1.67 -20.87
N ASN A 372 0.90 1.37 -21.14
CA ASN A 372 0.37 0.01 -21.17
C ASN A 372 0.45 -0.62 -22.57
N PHE A 373 0.84 -1.92 -22.62
CA PHE A 373 1.02 -2.72 -23.83
C PHE A 373 0.24 -4.03 -23.74
N GLY A 374 -1.04 -3.97 -23.97
CA GLY A 374 -1.91 -5.15 -23.99
C GLY A 374 -3.14 -4.90 -24.88
N LYS A 375 -3.75 -6.00 -25.30
CA LYS A 375 -5.08 -5.93 -25.95
C LYS A 375 -6.11 -5.58 -24.89
N GLU A 376 -7.25 -5.11 -25.34
CA GLU A 376 -8.39 -4.83 -24.46
C GLU A 376 -8.76 -6.04 -23.58
N GLY A 377 -9.17 -5.76 -22.36
CA GLY A 377 -9.52 -6.76 -21.34
C GLY A 377 -8.34 -7.37 -20.58
N LYS A 378 -7.09 -7.16 -21.01
CA LYS A 378 -5.89 -7.66 -20.29
C LYS A 378 -5.50 -6.74 -19.13
N ALA A 379 -4.72 -7.27 -18.19
CA ALA A 379 -4.31 -6.55 -16.97
C ALA A 379 -3.60 -5.22 -17.23
N TYR A 380 -2.75 -5.14 -18.26
CA TYR A 380 -2.06 -3.91 -18.67
C TYR A 380 -2.46 -3.55 -20.09
N SER A 381 -3.74 -3.26 -20.30
CA SER A 381 -4.26 -2.94 -21.62
C SER A 381 -4.24 -1.43 -21.91
N LYS A 382 -4.20 -1.09 -23.19
CA LYS A 382 -4.32 0.31 -23.62
C LYS A 382 -5.68 0.95 -23.24
N SER A 383 -6.72 0.14 -23.06
CA SER A 383 -8.04 0.62 -22.64
C SER A 383 -8.04 1.13 -21.20
N GLN A 384 -7.10 0.69 -20.34
CA GLN A 384 -6.91 1.24 -19.02
C GLN A 384 -6.24 2.63 -19.02
N GLY A 385 -5.87 3.11 -20.19
CA GLY A 385 -5.23 4.40 -20.37
C GLY A 385 -3.73 4.39 -20.13
N ASN A 386 -3.09 5.40 -20.72
CA ASN A 386 -1.73 5.76 -20.38
C ASN A 386 -1.79 7.00 -19.47
N GLY A 387 -0.91 7.06 -18.50
CA GLY A 387 -0.93 8.11 -17.49
C GLY A 387 0.43 8.73 -17.23
N ALA A 388 0.40 9.80 -16.47
CA ALA A 388 1.58 10.48 -15.97
C ALA A 388 1.31 10.97 -14.55
N LEU A 389 2.33 10.94 -13.72
CA LEU A 389 2.33 11.57 -12.41
C LEU A 389 3.57 12.45 -12.29
N ILE A 390 3.39 13.61 -11.70
CA ILE A 390 4.49 14.45 -11.22
C ILE A 390 4.14 14.95 -9.81
N ARG A 391 5.11 14.88 -8.90
CA ARG A 391 4.99 15.21 -7.49
C ARG A 391 6.16 16.07 -7.07
N VAL A 392 5.88 17.12 -6.32
CA VAL A 392 6.89 17.94 -5.64
C VAL A 392 6.62 17.86 -4.15
N ARG A 393 7.62 17.46 -3.37
CA ARG A 393 7.54 17.35 -1.92
C ARG A 393 8.55 18.27 -1.27
N VAL A 394 8.10 19.05 -0.27
CA VAL A 394 8.92 20.00 0.49
C VAL A 394 8.84 19.61 1.97
N TYR A 395 9.98 19.24 2.55
CA TYR A 395 10.09 18.87 3.97
C TYR A 395 10.40 20.08 4.85
N PHE A 396 9.93 20.04 6.12
CA PHE A 396 10.20 21.08 7.11
C PHE A 396 10.25 20.51 8.55
#